data_43cdf80e89387293bf776cbba632ed9e
#
_entry.id   43cdf80e89387293bf776cbba632ed9e
#
_cell.length_a   1.000
_cell.length_b   1.000
_cell.length_c   1.000
_cell.angle_alpha   90.00
_cell.angle_beta   90.00
_cell.angle_gamma   90.00
#
_symmetry.space_group_name_H-M   'P 1'
#
loop_
_entity.id
_entity.type
_entity.pdbx_description
1 polymer ?
#
loop_
_entity_poly.entity_id
_entity_poly.type
_entity_poly.pdbx_seq_one_letter_code
_entity_poly.pdbx_strand_id
1 'polypeptide(L)'
;MKPRTVLGIMDLLRDLGISFWRGDHFEPDRVTKRTAVITFDDGYQDNYPLLARLCSQHITPIVFMPTAYVGRQNAWEYSSRVFPARHLSADEMKRLVDLGVIIGSHGVSHMSLDGMTGVRLRRELHDSKAELEQIIGRTVDLISYPFGRFTPAVNEAAQSCGYRHALALDPEECRAGGGGFVLPRIPIYAADGYFSLKAKLTHPGRIERLKGRIIGRLAGGSIIRLRALN
;
A
#
# COMPACT_ATOMS: atom_id res chain seq x y z
N MET A 1 -12.68 -1.89 0.85
CA MET A 1 -13.57 -0.70 1.06
C MET A 1 -14.61 -0.67 -0.04
N LYS A 2 -15.85 -0.20 0.23
CA LYS A 2 -16.87 -0.14 -0.83
C LYS A 2 -16.49 0.87 -1.91
N PRO A 3 -16.64 0.57 -3.21
CA PRO A 3 -16.30 1.49 -4.31
C PRO A 3 -16.94 2.88 -4.19
N ARG A 4 -18.18 2.95 -3.72
CA ARG A 4 -18.87 4.24 -3.47
C ARG A 4 -18.15 5.15 -2.47
N THR A 5 -17.49 4.57 -1.46
CA THR A 5 -16.73 5.35 -0.48
C THR A 5 -15.49 5.98 -1.13
N VAL A 6 -14.77 5.23 -1.95
CA VAL A 6 -13.59 5.75 -2.67
C VAL A 6 -13.98 6.88 -3.62
N LEU A 7 -15.06 6.69 -4.39
CA LEU A 7 -15.55 7.72 -5.31
C LEU A 7 -15.97 9.00 -4.58
N GLY A 8 -16.68 8.89 -3.45
CA GLY A 8 -17.03 10.04 -2.62
C GLY A 8 -15.81 10.79 -2.06
N ILE A 9 -14.73 10.07 -1.76
CA ILE A 9 -13.45 10.66 -1.35
C ILE A 9 -12.84 11.45 -2.51
N MET A 10 -12.88 10.88 -3.71
CA MET A 10 -12.35 11.54 -4.90
C MET A 10 -13.13 12.81 -5.25
N ASP A 11 -14.44 12.79 -5.10
CA ASP A 11 -15.27 13.97 -5.31
C ASP A 11 -14.93 15.06 -4.29
N LEU A 12 -14.78 14.71 -3.01
CA LEU A 12 -14.29 15.64 -1.98
C LEU A 12 -12.92 16.24 -2.33
N LEU A 13 -11.97 15.43 -2.82
CA LEU A 13 -10.66 15.92 -3.21
C LEU A 13 -10.75 16.89 -4.39
N ARG A 14 -11.61 16.61 -5.37
CA ARG A 14 -11.88 17.52 -6.50
C ARG A 14 -12.48 18.85 -6.03
N ASP A 15 -13.46 18.80 -5.13
CA ASP A 15 -14.08 20.00 -4.54
C ASP A 15 -13.06 20.86 -3.77
N LEU A 16 -12.01 20.23 -3.21
CA LEU A 16 -10.90 20.93 -2.59
C LEU A 16 -9.83 21.43 -3.59
N GLY A 17 -10.06 21.27 -4.89
CA GLY A 17 -9.13 21.66 -5.95
C GLY A 17 -7.88 20.79 -6.03
N ILE A 18 -7.97 19.54 -5.58
CA ILE A 18 -6.87 18.56 -5.62
C ILE A 18 -7.02 17.75 -6.92
N SER A 19 -5.96 17.73 -7.72
CA SER A 19 -5.82 16.89 -8.90
C SER A 19 -5.31 15.49 -8.53
N PHE A 20 -5.38 14.56 -9.47
CA PHE A 20 -4.88 13.19 -9.27
C PHE A 20 -3.65 12.93 -10.11
N TRP A 21 -2.77 12.08 -9.58
CA TRP A 21 -1.56 11.64 -10.28
C TRP A 21 -1.89 10.94 -11.60
N ARG A 22 -1.05 11.24 -12.61
CA ARG A 22 -1.06 10.62 -13.94
C ARG A 22 0.37 10.38 -14.39
N GLY A 23 0.67 9.19 -14.85
CA GLY A 23 2.00 8.85 -15.34
C GLY A 23 2.21 7.34 -15.43
N ASP A 24 3.12 6.91 -16.27
CA ASP A 24 3.43 5.50 -16.50
C ASP A 24 4.26 4.90 -15.35
N HIS A 25 4.92 5.75 -14.60
CA HIS A 25 5.69 5.42 -13.39
C HIS A 25 5.55 6.56 -12.38
N PHE A 26 5.77 6.25 -11.12
CA PHE A 26 5.59 7.22 -10.04
C PHE A 26 6.87 8.05 -9.84
N GLU A 27 6.72 9.37 -9.89
CA GLU A 27 7.79 10.35 -9.68
C GLU A 27 7.40 11.31 -8.54
N PRO A 28 7.93 11.13 -7.31
CA PRO A 28 7.56 11.97 -6.16
C PRO A 28 7.82 13.46 -6.39
N ASP A 29 8.87 13.81 -7.09
CA ASP A 29 9.24 15.22 -7.35
C ASP A 29 8.23 15.95 -8.23
N ARG A 30 7.40 15.24 -8.97
CA ARG A 30 6.29 15.78 -9.76
C ARG A 30 4.98 15.89 -8.98
N VAL A 31 4.94 15.35 -7.74
CA VAL A 31 3.76 15.42 -6.89
C VAL A 31 3.73 16.76 -6.16
N THR A 32 2.77 17.61 -6.51
CA THR A 32 2.58 18.92 -5.87
C THR A 32 1.71 18.81 -4.62
N LYS A 33 1.65 19.88 -3.83
CA LYS A 33 0.74 19.98 -2.66
C LYS A 33 -0.76 19.84 -3.03
N ARG A 34 -1.09 19.94 -4.31
CA ARG A 34 -2.46 19.80 -4.85
C ARG A 34 -2.62 18.55 -5.70
N THR A 35 -1.75 17.57 -5.56
CA THR A 35 -1.83 16.31 -6.30
C THR A 35 -2.01 15.15 -5.32
N ALA A 36 -3.08 14.39 -5.49
CA ALA A 36 -3.31 13.15 -4.75
C ALA A 36 -2.82 11.94 -5.56
N VAL A 37 -2.09 11.05 -4.89
CA VAL A 37 -1.73 9.72 -5.40
C VAL A 37 -2.61 8.70 -4.70
N ILE A 38 -3.36 7.92 -5.46
CA ILE A 38 -4.28 6.92 -4.90
C ILE A 38 -3.57 5.57 -4.86
N THR A 39 -3.47 4.98 -3.68
CA THR A 39 -2.81 3.69 -3.48
C THR A 39 -3.75 2.67 -2.85
N PHE A 40 -3.57 1.41 -3.21
CA PHE A 40 -4.30 0.28 -2.67
C PHE A 40 -3.29 -0.77 -2.20
N ASP A 41 -3.35 -1.14 -0.94
CA ASP A 41 -2.55 -2.23 -0.39
C ASP A 41 -3.28 -3.58 -0.59
N ASP A 42 -2.56 -4.68 -0.41
CA ASP A 42 -3.01 -6.06 -0.45
C ASP A 42 -3.45 -6.59 -1.83
N GLY A 43 -3.70 -5.75 -2.82
CA GLY A 43 -4.09 -6.21 -4.15
C GLY A 43 -5.38 -7.04 -4.18
N TYR A 44 -6.40 -6.69 -3.38
CA TYR A 44 -7.68 -7.40 -3.39
C TYR A 44 -8.39 -7.31 -4.73
N GLN A 45 -8.88 -8.47 -5.23
CA GLN A 45 -9.57 -8.62 -6.51
C GLN A 45 -10.82 -7.74 -6.63
N ASP A 46 -11.54 -7.53 -5.53
CA ASP A 46 -12.73 -6.69 -5.48
C ASP A 46 -12.49 -5.23 -5.87
N ASN A 47 -11.22 -4.79 -5.85
CA ASN A 47 -10.83 -3.46 -6.31
C ASN A 47 -10.68 -3.37 -7.83
N TYR A 48 -10.63 -4.49 -8.57
CA TYR A 48 -10.39 -4.50 -10.02
C TYR A 48 -11.33 -3.57 -10.81
N PRO A 49 -12.67 -3.59 -10.62
CA PRO A 49 -13.57 -2.71 -11.36
C PRO A 49 -13.33 -1.22 -11.03
N LEU A 50 -12.97 -0.92 -9.78
CA LEU A 50 -12.65 0.44 -9.35
C LEU A 50 -11.35 0.92 -9.99
N LEU A 51 -10.30 0.09 -9.99
CA LEU A 51 -9.01 0.40 -10.59
C LEU A 51 -9.16 0.71 -12.09
N ALA A 52 -9.87 -0.15 -12.83
CA ALA A 52 -10.17 0.07 -14.24
C ALA A 52 -10.94 1.38 -14.48
N ARG A 53 -11.90 1.70 -13.61
CA ARG A 53 -12.64 2.97 -13.65
C ARG A 53 -11.75 4.18 -13.38
N LEU A 54 -10.79 4.09 -12.45
CA LEU A 54 -9.84 5.18 -12.19
C LEU A 54 -8.99 5.46 -13.44
N CYS A 55 -8.48 4.41 -14.08
CA CYS A 55 -7.71 4.53 -15.31
C CYS A 55 -8.54 5.17 -16.44
N SER A 56 -9.82 4.81 -16.61
CA SER A 56 -10.71 5.43 -17.60
C SER A 56 -10.97 6.92 -17.33
N GLN A 57 -10.75 7.38 -16.10
CA GLN A 57 -10.80 8.79 -15.71
C GLN A 57 -9.41 9.47 -15.77
N HIS A 58 -8.44 8.83 -16.41
CA HIS A 58 -7.06 9.30 -16.49
C HIS A 58 -6.38 9.51 -15.13
N ILE A 59 -6.69 8.68 -14.17
CA ILE A 59 -6.04 8.63 -12.86
C ILE A 59 -5.19 7.36 -12.82
N THR A 60 -3.92 7.48 -12.43
CA THR A 60 -3.02 6.35 -12.29
C THR A 60 -3.00 5.87 -10.83
N PRO A 61 -3.73 4.79 -10.47
CA PRO A 61 -3.63 4.20 -9.15
C PRO A 61 -2.39 3.33 -9.02
N ILE A 62 -1.91 3.17 -7.79
CA ILE A 62 -0.82 2.24 -7.44
C ILE A 62 -1.40 1.11 -6.60
N VAL A 63 -1.09 -0.13 -6.93
CA VAL A 63 -1.51 -1.31 -6.17
C VAL A 63 -0.28 -2.02 -5.63
N PHE A 64 -0.24 -2.25 -4.32
CA PHE A 64 0.82 -3.00 -3.67
C PHE A 64 0.38 -4.43 -3.41
N MET A 65 1.14 -5.39 -3.95
CA MET A 65 0.77 -6.80 -4.01
C MET A 65 1.70 -7.66 -3.16
N PRO A 66 1.19 -8.45 -2.20
CA PRO A 66 1.95 -9.49 -1.51
C PRO A 66 1.99 -10.75 -2.39
N THR A 67 3.19 -11.18 -2.81
CA THR A 67 3.32 -12.13 -3.92
C THR A 67 2.87 -13.54 -3.59
N ALA A 68 3.00 -13.98 -2.34
CA ALA A 68 2.50 -15.30 -1.91
C ALA A 68 0.98 -15.46 -2.10
N TYR A 69 0.26 -14.37 -2.31
CA TYR A 69 -1.21 -14.37 -2.41
C TYR A 69 -1.73 -14.10 -3.82
N VAL A 70 -0.87 -14.01 -4.82
CA VAL A 70 -1.29 -13.83 -6.22
C VAL A 70 -2.31 -14.90 -6.62
N GLY A 71 -3.53 -14.48 -6.96
CA GLY A 71 -4.65 -15.34 -7.32
C GLY A 71 -5.20 -16.24 -6.20
N ARG A 72 -4.78 -16.02 -4.96
CA ARG A 72 -5.20 -16.81 -3.80
C ARG A 72 -6.17 -16.05 -2.90
N GLN A 73 -6.79 -16.77 -1.99
CA GLN A 73 -7.59 -16.19 -0.92
C GLN A 73 -6.69 -15.65 0.19
N ASN A 74 -7.17 -14.57 0.84
CA ASN A 74 -6.53 -14.02 2.02
C ASN A 74 -6.51 -15.05 3.17
N ALA A 75 -5.36 -15.20 3.84
CA ALA A 75 -5.18 -16.14 4.96
C ALA A 75 -4.66 -15.49 6.25
N TRP A 76 -4.30 -14.19 6.26
CA TRP A 76 -3.70 -13.54 7.44
C TRP A 76 -4.69 -12.81 8.35
N GLU A 77 -5.90 -12.52 7.90
CA GLU A 77 -6.92 -11.88 8.71
C GLU A 77 -7.91 -12.89 9.29
N TYR A 78 -8.30 -12.69 10.54
CA TYR A 78 -9.34 -13.53 11.16
C TYR A 78 -10.68 -13.45 10.41
N SER A 79 -10.99 -12.26 9.86
CA SER A 79 -12.17 -12.02 9.02
C SER A 79 -12.17 -12.84 7.73
N SER A 80 -10.99 -13.25 7.21
CA SER A 80 -10.87 -14.05 5.98
C SER A 80 -11.53 -15.43 6.07
N ARG A 81 -11.70 -15.97 7.28
CA ARG A 81 -12.42 -17.24 7.51
C ARG A 81 -13.93 -17.10 7.36
N VAL A 82 -14.47 -15.89 7.57
CA VAL A 82 -15.91 -15.59 7.49
C VAL A 82 -16.25 -14.93 6.16
N PHE A 83 -15.36 -14.08 5.66
CA PHE A 83 -15.49 -13.36 4.37
C PHE A 83 -14.21 -13.51 3.56
N PRO A 84 -14.05 -14.64 2.85
CA PRO A 84 -12.83 -14.88 2.07
C PRO A 84 -12.71 -13.82 0.98
N ALA A 85 -11.66 -13.00 1.05
CA ALA A 85 -11.28 -12.07 0.01
C ALA A 85 -10.19 -12.70 -0.87
N ARG A 86 -10.32 -12.57 -2.18
CA ARG A 86 -9.33 -13.04 -3.14
C ARG A 86 -8.42 -11.90 -3.56
N HIS A 87 -7.16 -12.22 -3.81
CA HIS A 87 -6.20 -11.29 -4.38
C HIS A 87 -6.18 -11.38 -5.91
N LEU A 88 -5.72 -10.32 -6.56
CA LEU A 88 -5.55 -10.24 -8.01
C LEU A 88 -4.69 -11.41 -8.50
N SER A 89 -5.10 -12.01 -9.58
CA SER A 89 -4.32 -13.01 -10.31
C SER A 89 -3.24 -12.34 -11.18
N ALA A 90 -2.28 -13.12 -11.66
CA ALA A 90 -1.24 -12.67 -12.58
C ALA A 90 -1.85 -12.03 -13.85
N ASP A 91 -2.88 -12.64 -14.43
CA ASP A 91 -3.53 -12.12 -15.64
C ASP A 91 -4.33 -10.83 -15.37
N GLU A 92 -4.93 -10.70 -14.19
CA GLU A 92 -5.61 -9.47 -13.79
C GLU A 92 -4.61 -8.32 -13.58
N MET A 93 -3.45 -8.59 -12.97
CA MET A 93 -2.38 -7.61 -12.83
C MET A 93 -1.85 -7.13 -14.19
N LYS A 94 -1.59 -8.05 -15.14
CA LYS A 94 -1.17 -7.69 -16.51
C LYS A 94 -2.18 -6.75 -17.15
N ARG A 95 -3.47 -7.12 -17.13
CA ARG A 95 -4.54 -6.28 -17.70
C ARG A 95 -4.63 -4.90 -17.03
N LEU A 96 -4.44 -4.82 -15.72
CA LEU A 96 -4.43 -3.55 -15.00
C LEU A 96 -3.22 -2.69 -15.38
N VAL A 97 -2.05 -3.29 -15.57
CA VAL A 97 -0.85 -2.60 -16.06
C VAL A 97 -1.07 -2.05 -17.47
N ASP A 98 -1.73 -2.79 -18.35
CA ASP A 98 -2.09 -2.32 -19.71
C ASP A 98 -3.08 -1.15 -19.68
N LEU A 99 -3.93 -1.07 -18.63
CA LEU A 99 -4.82 0.06 -18.38
C LEU A 99 -4.12 1.27 -17.75
N GLY A 100 -2.87 1.14 -17.30
CA GLY A 100 -2.09 2.21 -16.68
C GLY A 100 -2.01 2.15 -15.15
N VAL A 101 -2.38 1.04 -14.51
CA VAL A 101 -2.15 0.82 -13.07
C VAL A 101 -0.66 0.55 -12.83
N ILE A 102 -0.09 1.18 -11.82
CA ILE A 102 1.26 0.87 -11.34
C ILE A 102 1.16 -0.27 -10.31
N ILE A 103 1.95 -1.31 -10.48
CA ILE A 103 2.09 -2.40 -9.50
C ILE A 103 3.37 -2.17 -8.68
N GLY A 104 3.22 -2.19 -7.36
CA GLY A 104 4.30 -2.18 -6.38
C GLY A 104 4.30 -3.44 -5.52
N SER A 105 5.38 -3.65 -4.78
CA SER A 105 5.52 -4.78 -3.86
C SER A 105 4.88 -4.47 -2.49
N HIS A 106 4.31 -5.51 -1.87
CA HIS A 106 3.91 -5.51 -0.46
C HIS A 106 4.59 -6.64 0.32
N GLY A 107 5.81 -7.00 -0.10
CA GLY A 107 6.55 -8.17 0.38
C GLY A 107 6.04 -9.48 -0.24
N VAL A 108 6.57 -10.59 0.23
CA VAL A 108 6.11 -11.93 -0.16
C VAL A 108 4.93 -12.34 0.71
N SER A 109 5.11 -12.38 2.02
CA SER A 109 4.21 -13.04 2.97
C SER A 109 3.25 -12.10 3.71
N HIS A 110 3.29 -10.79 3.43
CA HIS A 110 2.56 -9.74 4.18
C HIS A 110 2.89 -9.74 5.69
N MET A 111 4.09 -10.12 6.06
CA MET A 111 4.56 -10.05 7.45
C MET A 111 5.25 -8.70 7.72
N SER A 112 5.20 -8.24 8.98
CA SER A 112 5.93 -7.03 9.39
C SER A 112 7.43 -7.23 9.19
N LEU A 113 8.08 -6.28 8.50
CA LEU A 113 9.51 -6.38 8.15
C LEU A 113 10.43 -5.88 9.26
N ASP A 114 9.91 -5.07 10.20
CA ASP A 114 10.68 -4.43 11.28
C ASP A 114 11.37 -5.39 12.24
N GLY A 115 10.89 -6.63 12.35
CA GLY A 115 11.50 -7.70 13.14
C GLY A 115 12.29 -8.72 12.32
N MET A 116 12.48 -8.48 11.00
CA MET A 116 13.22 -9.40 10.14
C MET A 116 14.64 -8.93 9.90
N THR A 117 15.56 -9.87 9.72
CA THR A 117 16.97 -9.59 9.43
C THR A 117 17.53 -10.59 8.41
N GLY A 118 18.70 -10.26 7.87
CA GLY A 118 19.50 -11.16 7.03
C GLY A 118 18.75 -11.74 5.83
N VAL A 119 18.90 -13.05 5.63
CA VAL A 119 18.35 -13.75 4.46
C VAL A 119 16.82 -13.65 4.38
N ARG A 120 16.14 -13.68 5.53
CA ARG A 120 14.67 -13.62 5.56
C ARG A 120 14.14 -12.28 5.07
N LEU A 121 14.71 -11.17 5.56
CA LEU A 121 14.36 -9.83 5.09
C LEU A 121 14.64 -9.68 3.59
N ARG A 122 15.82 -10.16 3.14
CA ARG A 122 16.19 -10.10 1.74
C ARG A 122 15.22 -10.87 0.84
N ARG A 123 14.75 -12.04 1.25
CA ARG A 123 13.74 -12.80 0.51
C ARG A 123 12.42 -12.03 0.39
N GLU A 124 11.92 -11.46 1.48
CA GLU A 124 10.69 -10.67 1.44
C GLU A 124 10.78 -9.50 0.45
N LEU A 125 11.93 -8.85 0.36
CA LEU A 125 12.16 -7.69 -0.50
C LEU A 125 12.51 -8.08 -1.94
N HIS A 126 13.54 -8.91 -2.12
CA HIS A 126 14.07 -9.27 -3.42
C HIS A 126 13.11 -10.17 -4.20
N ASP A 127 12.62 -11.26 -3.55
CA ASP A 127 11.83 -12.26 -4.27
C ASP A 127 10.46 -11.68 -4.67
N SER A 128 9.86 -10.82 -3.82
CA SER A 128 8.62 -10.13 -4.18
C SER A 128 8.78 -9.19 -5.38
N LYS A 129 9.89 -8.46 -5.45
CA LYS A 129 10.21 -7.61 -6.59
C LYS A 129 10.37 -8.45 -7.86
N ALA A 130 11.24 -9.46 -7.82
CA ALA A 130 11.55 -10.32 -8.96
C ALA A 130 10.32 -11.06 -9.49
N GLU A 131 9.49 -11.60 -8.60
CA GLU A 131 8.25 -12.30 -8.98
C GLU A 131 7.25 -11.36 -9.66
N LEU A 132 7.05 -10.16 -9.11
CA LEU A 132 6.15 -9.18 -9.73
C LEU A 132 6.68 -8.72 -11.09
N GLU A 133 7.98 -8.42 -11.22
CA GLU A 133 8.60 -8.05 -12.50
C GLU A 133 8.45 -9.15 -13.56
N GLN A 134 8.61 -10.41 -13.14
CA GLN A 134 8.37 -11.55 -14.03
C GLN A 134 6.91 -11.64 -14.49
N ILE A 135 5.95 -11.37 -13.57
CA ILE A 135 4.52 -11.43 -13.89
C ILE A 135 4.14 -10.30 -14.85
N ILE A 136 4.51 -9.05 -14.53
CA ILE A 136 3.99 -7.87 -15.25
C ILE A 136 4.87 -7.43 -16.43
N GLY A 137 6.09 -7.94 -16.54
CA GLY A 137 7.04 -7.57 -17.61
C GLY A 137 7.54 -6.12 -17.53
N ARG A 138 7.47 -5.50 -16.37
CA ARG A 138 7.92 -4.11 -16.11
C ARG A 138 8.66 -4.04 -14.78
N THR A 139 9.48 -3.01 -14.59
CA THR A 139 10.19 -2.77 -13.33
C THR A 139 9.20 -2.44 -12.20
N VAL A 140 9.52 -2.93 -11.00
CA VAL A 140 8.79 -2.68 -9.76
C VAL A 140 9.64 -1.80 -8.84
N ASP A 141 9.46 -0.50 -8.94
CA ASP A 141 10.28 0.50 -8.24
C ASP A 141 9.77 0.84 -6.83
N LEU A 142 8.56 0.43 -6.51
CA LEU A 142 7.85 0.83 -5.30
C LEU A 142 7.59 -0.34 -4.37
N ILE A 143 7.75 -0.09 -3.06
CA ILE A 143 7.31 -1.00 -2.01
C ILE A 143 6.43 -0.27 -0.99
N SER A 144 5.34 -0.88 -0.56
CA SER A 144 4.61 -0.48 0.65
C SER A 144 4.98 -1.44 1.77
N TYR A 145 5.45 -0.90 2.89
CA TYR A 145 5.77 -1.75 4.03
C TYR A 145 4.49 -2.26 4.70
N PRO A 146 4.35 -3.58 4.91
CA PRO A 146 3.21 -4.13 5.63
C PRO A 146 3.05 -3.48 7.01
N PHE A 147 1.82 -3.07 7.33
CA PHE A 147 1.47 -2.32 8.55
C PHE A 147 2.13 -0.92 8.66
N GLY A 148 2.80 -0.45 7.61
CA GLY A 148 3.56 0.81 7.61
C GLY A 148 4.82 0.79 8.47
N ARG A 149 5.30 -0.39 8.92
CA ARG A 149 6.41 -0.55 9.86
C ARG A 149 7.72 -0.82 9.16
N PHE A 150 8.76 -0.11 9.57
CA PHE A 150 10.12 -0.26 9.04
C PHE A 150 11.18 0.15 10.07
N THR A 151 12.42 -0.20 9.78
CA THR A 151 13.62 0.24 10.48
C THR A 151 14.62 0.80 9.46
N PRO A 152 15.65 1.55 9.86
CA PRO A 152 16.72 1.95 8.94
C PRO A 152 17.31 0.77 8.17
N ALA A 153 17.54 -0.36 8.82
CA ALA A 153 18.06 -1.57 8.16
C ALA A 153 17.10 -2.14 7.10
N VAL A 154 15.78 -2.05 7.31
CA VAL A 154 14.77 -2.42 6.29
C VAL A 154 14.85 -1.49 5.09
N ASN A 155 15.02 -0.17 5.29
CA ASN A 155 15.18 0.79 4.22
C ASN A 155 16.45 0.54 3.40
N GLU A 156 17.58 0.32 4.06
CA GLU A 156 18.85 0.00 3.40
C GLU A 156 18.74 -1.30 2.58
N ALA A 157 18.10 -2.32 3.14
CA ALA A 157 17.86 -3.57 2.43
C ALA A 157 16.93 -3.38 1.22
N ALA A 158 15.87 -2.57 1.33
CA ALA A 158 14.96 -2.29 0.23
C ALA A 158 15.67 -1.53 -0.91
N GLN A 159 16.47 -0.51 -0.58
CA GLN A 159 17.29 0.21 -1.55
C GLN A 159 18.30 -0.74 -2.23
N SER A 160 18.95 -1.61 -1.47
CA SER A 160 19.88 -2.61 -2.00
C SER A 160 19.21 -3.63 -2.93
N CYS A 161 17.91 -3.88 -2.76
CA CYS A 161 17.10 -4.70 -3.67
C CYS A 161 16.62 -3.93 -4.90
N GLY A 162 16.96 -2.63 -5.04
CA GLY A 162 16.63 -1.82 -6.21
C GLY A 162 15.23 -1.18 -6.17
N TYR A 163 14.60 -1.06 -5.02
CA TYR A 163 13.44 -0.18 -4.88
C TYR A 163 13.88 1.28 -4.89
N ARG A 164 13.14 2.13 -5.56
CA ARG A 164 13.39 3.57 -5.64
C ARG A 164 12.71 4.36 -4.54
N HIS A 165 11.53 3.90 -4.12
CA HIS A 165 10.77 4.51 -3.02
C HIS A 165 10.01 3.45 -2.23
N ALA A 166 9.86 3.71 -0.94
CA ALA A 166 9.01 2.96 -0.03
C ALA A 166 7.86 3.85 0.46
N LEU A 167 6.73 3.24 0.82
CA LEU A 167 5.58 3.94 1.36
C LEU A 167 5.26 3.40 2.76
N ALA A 168 5.01 4.33 3.70
CA ALA A 168 4.66 4.02 5.07
C ALA A 168 3.55 4.94 5.58
N LEU A 169 3.11 4.76 6.84
CA LEU A 169 1.90 5.41 7.36
C LEU A 169 2.21 6.57 8.33
N ASP A 170 3.34 6.53 9.02
CA ASP A 170 3.71 7.58 9.99
C ASP A 170 4.61 8.64 9.35
N PRO A 171 4.13 9.90 9.21
CA PRO A 171 4.94 10.97 8.62
C PRO A 171 6.17 11.36 9.44
N GLU A 172 6.17 11.14 10.76
CA GLU A 172 7.32 11.47 11.61
C GLU A 172 8.41 10.41 11.46
N GLU A 173 8.03 9.13 11.47
CA GLU A 173 8.96 8.02 11.20
C GLU A 173 9.55 8.13 9.79
N CYS A 174 8.74 8.48 8.78
CA CYS A 174 9.24 8.70 7.41
C CYS A 174 10.28 9.84 7.35
N ARG A 175 10.05 10.95 8.07
CA ARG A 175 11.02 12.06 8.11
C ARG A 175 12.29 11.71 8.89
N ALA A 176 12.16 11.01 10.01
CA ALA A 176 13.28 10.67 10.86
C ALA A 176 14.19 9.57 10.29
N GLY A 177 13.61 8.59 9.60
CA GLY A 177 14.34 7.40 9.14
C GLY A 177 14.39 7.21 7.63
N GLY A 178 13.71 8.07 6.83
CA GLY A 178 13.45 7.78 5.42
C GLY A 178 14.40 8.43 4.42
N GLY A 179 15.12 9.52 4.78
CA GLY A 179 16.09 10.18 3.88
C GLY A 179 15.54 10.54 2.49
N GLY A 180 14.22 10.78 2.35
CA GLY A 180 13.55 10.97 1.06
C GLY A 180 13.15 9.67 0.35
N PHE A 181 13.63 8.51 0.78
CA PHE A 181 13.27 7.21 0.23
C PHE A 181 11.89 6.76 0.69
N VAL A 182 11.53 6.98 1.97
CA VAL A 182 10.24 6.59 2.53
C VAL A 182 9.25 7.75 2.46
N LEU A 183 8.16 7.54 1.76
CA LEU A 183 7.11 8.53 1.55
C LEU A 183 5.92 8.24 2.47
N PRO A 184 5.42 9.26 3.21
CA PRO A 184 4.26 9.10 4.08
C PRO A 184 2.96 9.05 3.28
N ARG A 185 1.99 8.26 3.77
CA ARG A 185 0.63 8.18 3.24
C ARG A 185 -0.41 8.50 4.31
N ILE A 186 -1.57 8.94 3.88
CA ILE A 186 -2.74 9.11 4.75
C ILE A 186 -3.60 7.84 4.63
N PRO A 187 -3.65 6.97 5.66
CA PRO A 187 -4.47 5.77 5.61
C PRO A 187 -5.95 6.13 5.67
N ILE A 188 -6.74 5.48 4.80
CA ILE A 188 -8.19 5.64 4.74
C ILE A 188 -8.83 4.28 5.04
N TYR A 189 -9.66 4.23 6.06
CA TYR A 189 -10.33 3.03 6.50
C TYR A 189 -11.81 3.01 6.10
N ALA A 190 -12.41 1.83 6.03
CA ALA A 190 -13.82 1.67 5.69
C ALA A 190 -14.79 2.40 6.65
N ALA A 191 -14.35 2.65 7.87
CA ALA A 191 -15.10 3.37 8.89
C ALA A 191 -14.93 4.90 8.82
N ASP A 192 -14.04 5.41 7.94
CA ASP A 192 -13.85 6.86 7.80
C ASP A 192 -15.05 7.47 7.08
N GLY A 193 -15.79 8.32 7.79
CA GLY A 193 -16.83 9.17 7.21
C GLY A 193 -16.25 10.50 6.70
N TYR A 194 -17.09 11.30 6.05
CA TYR A 194 -16.73 12.59 5.46
C TYR A 194 -15.92 13.50 6.41
N PHE A 195 -16.39 13.69 7.65
CA PHE A 195 -15.72 14.56 8.61
C PHE A 195 -14.35 14.02 9.06
N SER A 196 -14.23 12.70 9.26
CA SER A 196 -12.95 12.07 9.59
C SER A 196 -11.95 12.28 8.45
N LEU A 197 -12.40 12.10 7.21
CA LEU A 197 -11.57 12.28 6.02
C LEU A 197 -11.12 13.73 5.85
N LYS A 198 -12.06 14.69 5.96
CA LYS A 198 -11.74 16.12 5.89
C LYS A 198 -10.71 16.50 6.94
N ALA A 199 -10.88 16.01 8.18
CA ALA A 199 -9.92 16.26 9.26
C ALA A 199 -8.54 15.65 8.99
N LYS A 200 -8.47 14.44 8.41
CA LYS A 200 -7.20 13.80 8.00
C LYS A 200 -6.47 14.60 6.92
N LEU A 201 -7.20 15.13 5.94
CA LEU A 201 -6.64 15.90 4.83
C LEU A 201 -6.19 17.30 5.26
N THR A 202 -6.92 17.94 6.18
CA THR A 202 -6.58 19.28 6.66
C THR A 202 -5.55 19.31 7.79
N HIS A 203 -5.47 18.24 8.59
CA HIS A 203 -4.56 18.10 9.72
C HIS A 203 -3.88 16.72 9.74
N PRO A 204 -3.04 16.41 8.72
CA PRO A 204 -2.38 15.12 8.66
C PRO A 204 -1.48 14.91 9.89
N GLY A 205 -1.69 13.81 10.59
CA GLY A 205 -0.83 13.35 11.68
C GLY A 205 -1.38 13.47 13.12
N ARG A 206 -2.40 14.29 13.42
CA ARG A 206 -2.93 14.38 14.79
C ARG A 206 -3.88 13.23 15.17
N ILE A 207 -4.76 12.86 14.28
CA ILE A 207 -5.76 11.79 14.53
C ILE A 207 -5.15 10.41 14.30
N GLU A 208 -4.23 10.29 13.34
CA GLU A 208 -3.55 9.03 13.02
C GLU A 208 -2.64 8.55 14.16
N ARG A 209 -1.96 9.46 14.86
CA ARG A 209 -1.15 9.10 16.05
C ARG A 209 -1.96 8.43 17.15
N LEU A 210 -3.20 8.85 17.35
CA LEU A 210 -4.06 8.24 18.36
C LEU A 210 -4.62 6.89 17.91
N LYS A 211 -5.08 6.81 16.65
CA LYS A 211 -5.61 5.58 16.05
C LYS A 211 -4.52 4.55 15.76
N GLY A 212 -3.37 4.95 15.25
CA GLY A 212 -2.24 4.07 14.96
C GLY A 212 -1.70 3.38 16.22
N ARG A 213 -1.68 4.08 17.37
CA ARG A 213 -1.34 3.46 18.68
C ARG A 213 -2.36 2.41 19.12
N ILE A 214 -3.65 2.61 18.84
CA ILE A 214 -4.73 1.68 19.22
C ILE A 214 -4.76 0.48 18.26
N ILE A 215 -4.73 0.73 16.95
CA ILE A 215 -4.76 -0.33 15.92
C ILE A 215 -3.45 -1.12 15.93
N GLY A 216 -2.30 -0.46 16.08
CA GLY A 216 -1.00 -1.13 16.21
C GLY A 216 -0.90 -2.02 17.45
N ARG A 217 -1.55 -1.68 18.58
CA ARG A 217 -1.67 -2.56 19.75
C ARG A 217 -2.58 -3.75 19.50
N LEU A 218 -3.68 -3.57 18.79
CA LEU A 218 -4.63 -4.65 18.46
C LEU A 218 -4.06 -5.58 17.38
N ALA A 219 -3.44 -5.04 16.33
CA ALA A 219 -2.75 -5.81 15.30
C ALA A 219 -1.52 -6.53 15.86
N GLY A 220 -0.75 -5.87 16.73
CA GLY A 220 0.37 -6.48 17.46
C GLY A 220 -0.04 -7.69 18.30
N GLY A 221 -1.23 -7.65 18.92
CA GLY A 221 -1.80 -8.78 19.65
C GLY A 221 -2.16 -9.97 18.75
N SER A 222 -2.63 -9.73 17.54
CA SER A 222 -2.93 -10.78 16.56
C SER A 222 -1.67 -11.45 16.01
N ILE A 223 -0.60 -10.67 15.77
CA ILE A 223 0.72 -11.17 15.31
C ILE A 223 1.37 -12.02 16.40
N ILE A 224 1.26 -11.65 17.67
CA ILE A 224 1.82 -12.41 18.79
C ILE A 224 1.09 -13.76 18.94
N ARG A 225 -0.22 -13.84 18.74
CA ARG A 225 -0.95 -15.10 18.77
C ARG A 225 -0.58 -16.05 17.64
N LEU A 226 -0.29 -15.54 16.44
CA LEU A 226 0.19 -16.38 15.32
C LEU A 226 1.60 -16.92 15.55
N ARG A 227 2.48 -16.20 16.28
CA ARG A 227 3.81 -16.70 16.68
C ARG A 227 3.77 -17.78 17.76
N ALA A 228 2.72 -17.81 18.57
CA ALA A 228 2.55 -18.80 19.64
C ALA A 228 1.88 -20.11 19.17
N LEU A 229 1.42 -20.16 17.92
CA LEU A 229 0.75 -21.34 17.33
C LEU A 229 1.58 -22.06 16.26
N ASN A 230 2.79 -21.60 15.98
CA ASN A 230 3.84 -22.25 15.19
C ASN A 230 5.10 -22.47 16.04
#